data_a196e789014524d6c937d244522f9809
#
_entry.id   a196e789014524d6c937d244522f9809
#
_cell.length_a   1.000
_cell.length_b   1.000
_cell.length_c   1.000
_cell.angle_alpha   90.00
_cell.angle_beta   90.00
_cell.angle_gamma   90.00
#
_symmetry.space_group_name_H-M   'P 1'
#
loop_
_entity.id
_entity.type
_entity.pdbx_description
1 polymer ?
#
loop_
_entity_poly.entity_id
_entity_poly.type
_entity_poly.pdbx_seq_one_letter_code
_entity_poly.pdbx_strand_id
1 'polypeptide(L)'
;MLFAATRAPSGSNRQPFRFLVLVDGPKAVAAKQLVARGARQIWEAKRVADGYDRGTGTDDSSPKARMAASMQHYVDHLGEAPVLVFPCLVRHRAPFPTESASIYPACQNLLLAARALGFGAAFTVMHYPVESELRELLDIPEEVFLSGTITIGRPSGGHGPVRRRPLSEFVYSEGWGVPADWAVDPPGTKYTSAGPPKETVHGQTDRPTRGDGAARR
;
A
#
# COMPACT_ATOMS: atom_id res chain seq x y z
N MET A 1 18.09 1.99 -7.08
CA MET A 1 16.88 1.88 -6.25
C MET A 1 17.18 2.07 -4.77
N LEU A 2 17.99 1.22 -4.12
CA LEU A 2 18.28 1.32 -2.67
C LEU A 2 18.93 2.64 -2.26
N PHE A 3 19.82 3.22 -3.09
CA PHE A 3 20.36 4.56 -2.83
C PHE A 3 19.25 5.61 -2.72
N ALA A 4 18.28 5.61 -3.63
CA ALA A 4 17.13 6.53 -3.56
C ALA A 4 16.27 6.28 -2.29
N ALA A 5 16.05 5.03 -1.94
CA ALA A 5 15.34 4.66 -0.72
C ALA A 5 15.98 5.28 0.53
N THR A 6 17.30 5.19 0.65
CA THR A 6 18.04 5.73 1.81
C THR A 6 18.11 7.26 1.86
N ARG A 7 17.60 7.98 0.84
CA ARG A 7 17.49 9.47 0.87
C ARG A 7 16.17 9.95 1.46
N ALA A 8 15.31 9.03 1.89
CA ALA A 8 14.07 9.40 2.57
C ALA A 8 14.32 10.04 3.93
N PRO A 9 13.47 10.99 4.37
CA PRO A 9 13.53 11.54 5.70
C PRO A 9 13.18 10.47 6.75
N SER A 10 13.70 10.64 7.96
CA SER A 10 13.34 9.81 9.11
C SER A 10 13.29 10.63 10.40
N GLY A 11 12.50 10.21 11.37
CA GLY A 11 12.37 10.89 12.64
C GLY A 11 13.73 11.12 13.29
N SER A 12 14.06 12.38 13.61
CA SER A 12 15.35 12.83 14.16
C SER A 12 16.57 12.38 13.34
N ASN A 13 16.38 12.16 12.04
CA ASN A 13 17.41 11.62 11.14
C ASN A 13 18.07 10.31 11.65
N ARG A 14 17.30 9.48 12.34
CA ARG A 14 17.81 8.22 12.94
C ARG A 14 18.13 7.15 11.91
N GLN A 15 17.52 7.23 10.71
CA GLN A 15 17.74 6.30 9.59
C GLN A 15 17.58 4.82 10.01
N PRO A 16 16.44 4.45 10.65
CA PRO A 16 16.25 3.13 11.23
C PRO A 16 15.91 2.05 10.18
N PHE A 17 15.74 2.45 8.94
CA PHE A 17 15.38 1.54 7.85
C PHE A 17 16.53 0.60 7.48
N ARG A 18 16.17 -0.65 7.19
CA ARG A 18 17.02 -1.68 6.58
C ARG A 18 16.25 -2.31 5.44
N PHE A 19 16.95 -2.89 4.50
CA PHE A 19 16.34 -3.59 3.36
C PHE A 19 16.99 -4.96 3.25
N LEU A 20 16.19 -6.01 3.51
CA LEU A 20 16.61 -7.38 3.27
C LEU A 20 16.21 -7.72 1.83
N VAL A 21 17.19 -7.95 0.97
CA VAL A 21 17.00 -8.16 -0.47
C VAL A 21 17.25 -9.62 -0.80
N LEU A 22 16.27 -10.26 -1.39
CA LEU A 22 16.29 -11.68 -1.78
C LEU A 22 16.18 -11.77 -3.30
N VAL A 23 17.21 -12.30 -3.93
CA VAL A 23 17.29 -12.51 -5.39
C VAL A 23 17.25 -14.01 -5.68
N ASP A 24 18.34 -14.70 -5.37
CA ASP A 24 18.57 -16.11 -5.63
C ASP A 24 19.00 -16.87 -4.35
N GLY A 25 19.01 -18.18 -4.44
CA GLY A 25 19.45 -19.06 -3.37
C GLY A 25 18.29 -19.64 -2.55
N PRO A 26 18.56 -20.67 -1.73
CA PRO A 26 17.53 -21.47 -1.06
C PRO A 26 16.65 -20.65 -0.11
N LYS A 27 17.22 -19.75 0.68
CA LYS A 27 16.43 -18.87 1.57
C LYS A 27 15.55 -17.90 0.76
N ALA A 28 16.03 -17.38 -0.37
CA ALA A 28 15.23 -16.50 -1.23
C ALA A 28 14.05 -17.25 -1.85
N VAL A 29 14.25 -18.44 -2.36
CA VAL A 29 13.19 -19.29 -2.92
C VAL A 29 12.15 -19.62 -1.85
N ALA A 30 12.59 -20.09 -0.68
CA ALA A 30 11.68 -20.44 0.42
C ALA A 30 10.87 -19.22 0.90
N ALA A 31 11.50 -18.05 1.06
CA ALA A 31 10.82 -16.83 1.48
C ALA A 31 9.77 -16.37 0.45
N LYS A 32 10.09 -16.42 -0.85
CA LYS A 32 9.14 -16.09 -1.92
C LYS A 32 7.91 -17.01 -1.89
N GLN A 33 8.10 -18.31 -1.65
CA GLN A 33 7.00 -19.27 -1.53
C GLN A 33 6.16 -19.01 -0.27
N LEU A 34 6.77 -18.67 0.86
CA LEU A 34 6.06 -18.28 2.07
C LEU A 34 5.18 -17.04 1.82
N VAL A 35 5.74 -15.99 1.23
CA VAL A 35 4.98 -14.76 0.91
C VAL A 35 3.86 -15.05 -0.09
N ALA A 36 4.08 -15.90 -1.10
CA ALA A 36 3.04 -16.33 -2.04
C ALA A 36 1.89 -17.06 -1.34
N ARG A 37 2.19 -17.89 -0.32
CA ARG A 37 1.16 -18.54 0.51
C ARG A 37 0.37 -17.49 1.32
N GLY A 38 1.04 -16.56 1.99
CA GLY A 38 0.39 -15.47 2.71
C GLY A 38 -0.47 -14.60 1.80
N ALA A 39 0.01 -14.33 0.58
CA ALA A 39 -0.72 -13.58 -0.43
C ALA A 39 -2.05 -14.25 -0.83
N ARG A 40 -2.04 -15.57 -1.04
CA ARG A 40 -3.26 -16.34 -1.34
C ARG A 40 -4.28 -16.24 -0.20
N GLN A 41 -3.84 -16.41 1.04
CA GLN A 41 -4.73 -16.31 2.22
C GLN A 41 -5.39 -14.92 2.33
N ILE A 42 -4.61 -13.86 2.18
CA ILE A 42 -5.13 -12.48 2.23
C ILE A 42 -6.08 -12.22 1.06
N TRP A 43 -5.70 -12.65 -0.15
CA TRP A 43 -6.49 -12.35 -1.34
C TRP A 43 -7.83 -13.10 -1.35
N GLU A 44 -7.85 -14.35 -0.96
CA GLU A 44 -9.10 -15.13 -0.82
C GLU A 44 -10.09 -14.44 0.11
N ALA A 45 -9.64 -14.06 1.31
CA ALA A 45 -10.48 -13.35 2.27
C ALA A 45 -10.96 -11.99 1.75
N LYS A 46 -10.05 -11.23 1.13
CA LYS A 46 -10.36 -9.89 0.58
C LYS A 46 -11.32 -9.96 -0.60
N ARG A 47 -11.18 -10.95 -1.47
CA ARG A 47 -12.04 -11.15 -2.64
C ARG A 47 -13.51 -11.29 -2.24
N VAL A 48 -13.75 -12.06 -1.17
CA VAL A 48 -15.09 -12.25 -0.60
C VAL A 48 -15.58 -10.98 0.10
N ALA A 49 -14.78 -10.41 1.00
CA ALA A 49 -15.16 -9.24 1.80
C ALA A 49 -15.49 -8.01 0.94
N ASP A 50 -14.67 -7.71 -0.06
CA ASP A 50 -14.84 -6.55 -0.95
C ASP A 50 -15.80 -6.86 -2.12
N GLY A 51 -16.36 -8.07 -2.20
CA GLY A 51 -17.34 -8.47 -3.19
C GLY A 51 -16.82 -8.45 -4.62
N TYR A 52 -15.58 -8.87 -4.85
CA TYR A 52 -15.01 -8.96 -6.20
C TYR A 52 -15.70 -10.02 -7.07
N ASP A 53 -16.41 -10.98 -6.46
CA ASP A 53 -17.16 -12.04 -7.13
C ASP A 53 -18.65 -11.68 -7.32
N ARG A 54 -19.04 -10.43 -7.07
CA ARG A 54 -20.45 -10.00 -7.10
C ARG A 54 -20.64 -8.69 -7.87
N GLY A 55 -21.85 -8.49 -8.39
CA GLY A 55 -22.23 -7.28 -9.11
C GLY A 55 -21.29 -7.05 -10.31
N THR A 56 -20.75 -5.85 -10.46
CA THR A 56 -19.83 -5.55 -11.56
C THR A 56 -18.52 -6.35 -11.52
N GLY A 57 -18.24 -7.07 -10.45
CA GLY A 57 -17.09 -7.99 -10.37
C GLY A 57 -17.24 -9.23 -11.25
N THR A 58 -18.47 -9.60 -11.64
CA THR A 58 -18.75 -10.72 -12.56
C THR A 58 -18.80 -10.31 -14.04
N ASP A 59 -18.63 -9.02 -14.34
CA ASP A 59 -18.52 -8.49 -15.69
C ASP A 59 -17.05 -8.28 -16.03
N ASP A 60 -16.49 -9.13 -16.87
CA ASP A 60 -15.08 -9.12 -17.27
C ASP A 60 -14.64 -7.80 -17.92
N SER A 61 -15.59 -7.05 -18.51
CA SER A 61 -15.33 -5.74 -19.07
C SER A 61 -15.23 -4.62 -18.04
N SER A 62 -15.65 -4.87 -16.79
CA SER A 62 -15.67 -3.87 -15.73
C SER A 62 -14.26 -3.53 -15.20
N PRO A 63 -14.01 -2.31 -14.72
CA PRO A 63 -12.77 -1.97 -14.04
C PRO A 63 -12.51 -2.83 -12.80
N LYS A 64 -13.56 -3.24 -12.09
CA LYS A 64 -13.49 -4.08 -10.89
C LYS A 64 -13.00 -5.49 -11.22
N ALA A 65 -13.60 -6.13 -12.23
CA ALA A 65 -13.19 -7.47 -12.67
C ALA A 65 -11.75 -7.48 -13.20
N ARG A 66 -11.36 -6.47 -14.02
CA ARG A 66 -9.97 -6.35 -14.50
C ARG A 66 -8.97 -6.17 -13.36
N MET A 67 -9.33 -5.42 -12.33
CA MET A 67 -8.47 -5.27 -11.15
C MET A 67 -8.36 -6.59 -10.38
N ALA A 68 -9.47 -7.32 -10.20
CA ALA A 68 -9.48 -8.63 -9.56
C ALA A 68 -8.62 -9.64 -10.34
N ALA A 69 -8.75 -9.70 -11.65
CA ALA A 69 -7.94 -10.56 -12.51
C ALA A 69 -6.44 -10.23 -12.43
N SER A 70 -6.08 -8.94 -12.43
CA SER A 70 -4.69 -8.51 -12.29
C SER A 70 -4.13 -8.88 -10.92
N MET A 71 -4.94 -8.76 -9.87
CA MET A 71 -4.52 -9.11 -8.51
C MET A 71 -4.39 -10.63 -8.34
N GLN A 72 -5.32 -11.41 -8.90
CA GLN A 72 -5.24 -12.87 -8.91
C GLN A 72 -3.96 -13.32 -9.60
N HIS A 73 -3.69 -12.81 -10.81
CA HIS A 73 -2.46 -13.12 -11.54
C HIS A 73 -1.20 -12.78 -10.72
N TYR A 74 -1.18 -11.62 -10.07
CA TYR A 74 -0.07 -11.23 -9.20
C TYR A 74 0.14 -12.20 -8.05
N VAL A 75 -0.92 -12.62 -7.37
CA VAL A 75 -0.87 -13.56 -6.25
C VAL A 75 -0.40 -14.94 -6.70
N ASP A 76 -0.88 -15.42 -7.84
CA ASP A 76 -0.53 -16.74 -8.38
C ASP A 76 0.96 -16.84 -8.73
N HIS A 77 1.56 -15.73 -9.21
CA HIS A 77 2.95 -15.68 -9.68
C HIS A 77 3.91 -14.95 -8.71
N LEU A 78 3.46 -14.59 -7.51
CA LEU A 78 4.30 -13.84 -6.55
C LEU A 78 5.57 -14.61 -6.18
N GLY A 79 5.49 -15.92 -6.04
CA GLY A 79 6.63 -16.78 -5.74
C GLY A 79 7.72 -16.80 -6.84
N GLU A 80 7.40 -16.34 -8.04
CA GLU A 80 8.30 -16.26 -9.21
C GLU A 80 8.96 -14.87 -9.34
N ALA A 81 8.64 -13.92 -8.45
CA ALA A 81 9.19 -12.59 -8.53
C ALA A 81 10.73 -12.61 -8.54
N PRO A 82 11.40 -11.95 -9.53
CA PRO A 82 12.85 -11.98 -9.61
C PRO A 82 13.52 -11.47 -8.34
N VAL A 83 13.00 -10.39 -7.76
CA VAL A 83 13.53 -9.79 -6.54
C VAL A 83 12.40 -9.58 -5.54
N LEU A 84 12.63 -10.02 -4.30
CA LEU A 84 11.79 -9.72 -3.15
C LEU A 84 12.59 -8.88 -2.16
N VAL A 85 12.03 -7.77 -1.73
CA VAL A 85 12.64 -6.90 -0.71
C VAL A 85 11.70 -6.81 0.50
N PHE A 86 12.26 -7.04 1.68
CA PHE A 86 11.59 -6.71 2.94
C PHE A 86 12.15 -5.38 3.45
N PRO A 87 11.37 -4.29 3.36
CA PRO A 87 11.68 -3.07 4.08
C PRO A 87 11.47 -3.30 5.57
N CYS A 88 12.52 -3.07 6.34
CA CYS A 88 12.60 -3.34 7.77
C CYS A 88 12.88 -2.05 8.53
N LEU A 89 12.31 -1.92 9.73
CA LEU A 89 12.60 -0.83 10.64
C LEU A 89 13.16 -1.38 11.93
N VAL A 90 14.40 -0.99 12.26
CA VAL A 90 15.01 -1.35 13.53
C VAL A 90 14.46 -0.44 14.62
N ARG A 91 13.73 -1.02 15.58
CA ARG A 91 13.14 -0.29 16.70
C ARG A 91 14.20 0.15 17.70
N HIS A 92 14.07 1.36 18.20
CA HIS A 92 14.88 1.91 19.27
C HIS A 92 14.06 2.17 20.56
N ARG A 93 12.78 1.83 20.53
CA ARG A 93 11.80 1.94 21.62
C ARG A 93 10.64 0.97 21.37
N ALA A 94 9.74 0.84 22.34
CA ALA A 94 8.52 0.06 22.18
C ALA A 94 7.72 0.49 20.93
N PRO A 95 6.96 -0.42 20.28
CA PRO A 95 6.10 -0.10 19.16
C PRO A 95 5.17 1.08 19.44
N PHE A 96 4.99 1.95 18.47
CA PHE A 96 4.08 3.09 18.57
C PHE A 96 3.43 3.40 17.21
N PRO A 97 2.24 4.02 17.19
CA PRO A 97 1.41 4.11 15.98
C PRO A 97 2.07 4.78 14.76
N THR A 98 3.02 5.69 14.97
CA THR A 98 3.66 6.44 13.88
C THR A 98 5.08 5.95 13.54
N GLU A 99 5.52 4.78 14.04
CA GLU A 99 6.87 4.28 13.76
C GLU A 99 7.14 4.10 12.26
N SER A 100 6.11 3.68 11.52
CA SER A 100 6.19 3.42 10.08
C SER A 100 6.44 4.67 9.23
N ALA A 101 6.23 5.88 9.78
CA ALA A 101 6.51 7.13 9.08
C ALA A 101 8.00 7.27 8.68
N SER A 102 8.91 6.54 9.32
CA SER A 102 10.34 6.53 8.98
C SER A 102 10.73 5.49 7.93
N ILE A 103 9.85 4.56 7.55
CA ILE A 103 10.17 3.52 6.55
C ILE A 103 9.36 3.67 5.25
N TYR A 104 8.09 4.04 5.32
CA TYR A 104 7.26 4.14 4.12
C TYR A 104 7.70 5.20 3.12
N PRO A 105 8.25 6.37 3.50
CA PRO A 105 8.87 7.28 2.54
C PRO A 105 10.04 6.63 1.78
N ALA A 106 10.84 5.80 2.44
CA ALA A 106 11.94 5.07 1.80
C ALA A 106 11.41 4.00 0.83
N CYS A 107 10.32 3.31 1.17
CA CYS A 107 9.64 2.40 0.24
C CYS A 107 9.15 3.14 -1.00
N GLN A 108 8.51 4.30 -0.84
CA GLN A 108 8.03 5.09 -1.97
C GLN A 108 9.17 5.55 -2.88
N ASN A 109 10.29 6.02 -2.31
CA ASN A 109 11.47 6.38 -3.10
C ASN A 109 12.03 5.19 -3.89
N LEU A 110 12.00 3.98 -3.29
CA LEU A 110 12.42 2.76 -3.98
C LEU A 110 11.52 2.46 -5.18
N LEU A 111 10.19 2.55 -5.00
CA LEU A 111 9.22 2.31 -6.07
C LEU A 111 9.38 3.31 -7.22
N LEU A 112 9.56 4.60 -6.91
CA LEU A 112 9.80 5.63 -7.92
C LEU A 112 11.10 5.41 -8.67
N ALA A 113 12.17 5.04 -7.97
CA ALA A 113 13.45 4.72 -8.59
C ALA A 113 13.37 3.46 -9.46
N ALA A 114 12.61 2.44 -9.03
CA ALA A 114 12.35 1.26 -9.85
C ALA A 114 11.67 1.66 -11.16
N ARG A 115 10.64 2.48 -11.09
CA ARG A 115 9.92 2.98 -12.26
C ARG A 115 10.84 3.79 -13.20
N ALA A 116 11.65 4.70 -12.64
CA ALA A 116 12.58 5.51 -13.42
C ALA A 116 13.63 4.66 -14.15
N LEU A 117 13.98 3.49 -13.61
CA LEU A 117 14.93 2.54 -14.21
C LEU A 117 14.26 1.51 -15.13
N GLY A 118 12.96 1.64 -15.42
CA GLY A 118 12.23 0.74 -16.32
C GLY A 118 11.78 -0.57 -15.68
N PHE A 119 11.78 -0.66 -14.33
CA PHE A 119 11.27 -1.82 -13.60
C PHE A 119 9.84 -1.59 -13.09
N GLY A 120 9.10 -2.70 -12.93
CA GLY A 120 7.88 -2.75 -12.16
C GLY A 120 8.19 -3.09 -10.71
N ALA A 121 7.47 -2.47 -9.79
CA ALA A 121 7.56 -2.81 -8.37
C ALA A 121 6.20 -2.67 -7.69
N ALA A 122 5.89 -3.57 -6.76
CA ALA A 122 4.64 -3.56 -5.99
C ALA A 122 4.95 -3.68 -4.50
N PHE A 123 4.43 -2.72 -3.72
CA PHE A 123 4.47 -2.77 -2.26
C PHE A 123 3.20 -3.43 -1.72
N THR A 124 3.35 -4.42 -0.86
CA THR A 124 2.24 -5.14 -0.21
C THR A 124 2.56 -5.46 1.25
N VAL A 125 1.56 -5.97 1.98
CA VAL A 125 1.72 -6.54 3.33
C VAL A 125 1.41 -8.04 3.36
N MET A 126 1.61 -8.71 2.26
CA MET A 126 1.25 -10.13 2.08
C MET A 126 2.09 -11.11 2.90
N HIS A 127 3.15 -10.66 3.54
CA HIS A 127 3.95 -11.43 4.48
C HIS A 127 3.23 -11.68 5.81
N TYR A 128 2.24 -10.88 6.17
CA TYR A 128 1.65 -10.86 7.51
C TYR A 128 1.19 -12.22 8.04
N PRO A 129 0.46 -13.07 7.27
CA PRO A 129 0.03 -14.38 7.75
C PRO A 129 1.16 -15.38 7.99
N VAL A 130 2.35 -15.12 7.44
CA VAL A 130 3.51 -16.02 7.47
C VAL A 130 4.73 -15.36 8.11
N GLU A 131 4.53 -14.27 8.84
CA GLU A 131 5.63 -13.47 9.40
C GLU A 131 6.53 -14.27 10.35
N SER A 132 5.95 -15.11 11.19
CA SER A 132 6.72 -15.94 12.14
C SER A 132 7.67 -16.90 11.41
N GLU A 133 7.20 -17.56 10.35
CA GLU A 133 8.01 -18.47 9.55
C GLU A 133 9.10 -17.73 8.76
N LEU A 134 8.80 -16.52 8.28
CA LEU A 134 9.80 -15.67 7.62
C LEU A 134 10.89 -15.21 8.59
N ARG A 135 10.53 -14.89 9.83
CA ARG A 135 11.48 -14.50 10.86
C ARG A 135 12.45 -15.64 11.19
N GLU A 136 11.91 -16.85 11.36
CA GLU A 136 12.73 -18.04 11.59
C GLU A 136 13.63 -18.36 10.39
N LEU A 137 13.10 -18.37 9.17
CA LEU A 137 13.85 -18.68 7.96
C LEU A 137 15.00 -17.71 7.68
N LEU A 138 14.77 -16.42 7.96
CA LEU A 138 15.67 -15.32 7.58
C LEU A 138 16.45 -14.76 8.75
N ASP A 139 16.35 -15.37 9.93
CA ASP A 139 17.03 -14.95 11.17
C ASP A 139 16.73 -13.47 11.52
N ILE A 140 15.46 -13.05 11.40
CA ILE A 140 15.07 -11.65 11.64
C ILE A 140 14.81 -11.43 13.13
N PRO A 141 15.56 -10.54 13.79
CA PRO A 141 15.41 -10.28 15.23
C PRO A 141 14.03 -9.70 15.59
N GLU A 142 13.59 -9.92 16.83
CA GLU A 142 12.27 -9.51 17.31
C GLU A 142 12.07 -8.00 17.27
N GLU A 143 13.13 -7.23 17.58
CA GLU A 143 13.11 -5.77 17.54
C GLU A 143 13.00 -5.17 16.13
N VAL A 144 13.12 -5.97 15.10
CA VAL A 144 12.98 -5.53 13.70
C VAL A 144 11.52 -5.64 13.28
N PHE A 145 10.92 -4.52 12.92
CA PHE A 145 9.59 -4.48 12.33
C PHE A 145 9.65 -4.73 10.81
N LEU A 146 8.96 -5.77 10.33
CA LEU A 146 8.75 -6.02 8.92
C LEU A 146 7.62 -5.10 8.42
N SER A 147 7.98 -4.07 7.66
CA SER A 147 7.03 -3.03 7.26
C SER A 147 6.19 -3.41 6.04
N GLY A 148 6.61 -4.40 5.30
CA GLY A 148 5.95 -4.85 4.09
C GLY A 148 6.82 -5.77 3.24
N THR A 149 6.35 -6.02 2.03
CA THR A 149 7.10 -6.71 0.96
C THR A 149 7.09 -5.88 -0.30
N ILE A 150 8.20 -5.82 -1.00
CA ILE A 150 8.30 -5.21 -2.33
C ILE A 150 8.78 -6.26 -3.31
N THR A 151 7.96 -6.61 -4.29
CA THR A 151 8.39 -7.40 -5.44
C THR A 151 8.89 -6.48 -6.54
N ILE A 152 9.99 -6.86 -7.22
CA ILE A 152 10.56 -6.09 -8.32
C ILE A 152 10.84 -7.03 -9.48
N GLY A 153 10.45 -6.61 -10.69
CA GLY A 153 10.68 -7.36 -11.92
C GLY A 153 10.59 -6.48 -13.17
N ARG A 154 10.86 -7.03 -14.32
CA ARG A 154 10.60 -6.34 -15.60
C ARG A 154 9.10 -6.42 -15.89
N PRO A 155 8.42 -5.30 -16.17
CA PRO A 155 7.01 -5.34 -16.51
C PRO A 155 6.81 -6.00 -17.89
N SER A 156 5.79 -6.84 -18.00
CA SER A 156 5.40 -7.47 -19.27
C SER A 156 4.65 -6.52 -20.21
N GLY A 157 4.22 -5.37 -19.73
CA GLY A 157 3.47 -4.36 -20.49
C GLY A 157 3.74 -2.95 -20.02
N GLY A 158 3.16 -1.98 -20.72
CA GLY A 158 3.24 -0.57 -20.34
C GLY A 158 2.37 -0.28 -19.09
N HIS A 159 2.95 0.41 -18.11
CA HIS A 159 2.17 0.99 -17.03
C HIS A 159 1.60 2.33 -17.48
N GLY A 160 0.30 2.41 -17.60
CA GLY A 160 -0.41 3.66 -17.84
C GLY A 160 -0.27 4.65 -16.67
N PRO A 161 -0.79 5.87 -16.83
CA PRO A 161 -0.81 6.84 -15.73
C PRO A 161 -1.64 6.31 -14.56
N VAL A 162 -1.18 6.61 -13.36
CA VAL A 162 -1.92 6.27 -12.15
C VAL A 162 -3.19 7.12 -12.11
N ARG A 163 -4.34 6.46 -11.98
CA ARG A 163 -5.65 7.11 -11.85
C ARG A 163 -6.08 7.10 -10.40
N ARG A 164 -6.59 8.23 -9.93
CA ARG A 164 -7.13 8.39 -8.57
C ARG A 164 -8.50 9.07 -8.66
N ARG A 165 -9.16 9.24 -7.53
CA ARG A 165 -10.36 10.08 -7.41
C ARG A 165 -9.98 11.56 -7.57
N PRO A 166 -10.95 12.46 -7.81
CA PRO A 166 -10.68 13.89 -7.91
C PRO A 166 -9.97 14.45 -6.68
N LEU A 167 -9.11 15.45 -6.88
CA LEU A 167 -8.34 16.09 -5.82
C LEU A 167 -9.25 16.69 -4.73
N SER A 168 -10.42 17.18 -5.13
CA SER A 168 -11.46 17.73 -4.23
C SER A 168 -11.99 16.72 -3.19
N GLU A 169 -11.80 15.41 -3.42
CA GLU A 169 -12.18 14.39 -2.42
C GLU A 169 -11.11 14.21 -1.33
N PHE A 170 -9.92 14.79 -1.49
CA PHE A 170 -8.76 14.55 -0.63
C PHE A 170 -8.25 15.80 0.07
N VAL A 171 -8.60 16.99 -0.42
CA VAL A 171 -8.03 18.25 0.05
C VAL A 171 -9.11 19.10 0.69
N TYR A 172 -8.84 19.54 1.90
CA TYR A 172 -9.68 20.45 2.68
C TYR A 172 -8.88 21.72 3.03
N SER A 173 -9.58 22.84 3.19
CA SER A 173 -9.00 24.15 3.54
C SER A 173 -9.48 24.56 4.93
N GLU A 174 -8.53 24.92 5.81
CA GLU A 174 -8.76 25.48 7.15
C GLU A 174 -9.53 24.60 8.15
N GLY A 175 -10.24 23.55 7.70
CA GLY A 175 -10.98 22.64 8.55
C GLY A 175 -11.31 21.33 7.86
N TRP A 176 -11.52 20.27 8.65
CA TRP A 176 -11.91 18.97 8.12
C TRP A 176 -13.28 19.04 7.44
N GLY A 177 -13.35 18.61 6.19
CA GLY A 177 -14.57 18.63 5.38
C GLY A 177 -14.87 19.97 4.70
N VAL A 178 -14.09 21.02 4.93
CA VAL A 178 -14.25 22.30 4.24
C VAL A 178 -13.60 22.22 2.87
N PRO A 179 -14.35 22.45 1.75
CA PRO A 179 -13.78 22.37 0.40
C PRO A 179 -12.62 23.34 0.20
N ALA A 180 -11.62 22.90 -0.58
CA ALA A 180 -10.49 23.70 -1.01
C ALA A 180 -10.65 24.07 -2.48
N ASP A 181 -11.30 25.19 -2.80
CA ASP A 181 -11.63 25.60 -4.18
C ASP A 181 -10.41 25.76 -5.08
N TRP A 182 -9.24 26.04 -4.48
CA TRP A 182 -7.96 26.15 -5.17
C TRP A 182 -7.32 24.80 -5.53
N ALA A 183 -7.80 23.69 -4.95
CA ALA A 183 -7.29 22.34 -5.21
C ALA A 183 -7.94 21.75 -6.47
N VAL A 184 -7.45 22.15 -7.62
CA VAL A 184 -7.98 21.80 -8.93
C VAL A 184 -7.07 20.78 -9.62
N ASP A 185 -7.67 19.73 -10.18
CA ASP A 185 -6.93 18.75 -10.98
C ASP A 185 -6.39 19.39 -12.29
N PRO A 186 -5.20 18.96 -12.75
CA PRO A 186 -4.69 19.38 -14.05
C PRO A 186 -5.66 19.04 -15.19
N PRO A 187 -5.73 19.88 -16.25
CA PRO A 187 -6.58 19.59 -17.41
C PRO A 187 -6.28 18.21 -18.02
N GLY A 188 -7.32 17.47 -18.39
CA GLY A 188 -7.20 16.14 -18.99
C GLY A 188 -6.94 15.01 -17.99
N THR A 189 -6.99 15.25 -16.68
CA THR A 189 -6.89 14.22 -15.65
C THR A 189 -7.97 13.15 -15.83
N LYS A 190 -7.56 11.87 -15.81
CA LYS A 190 -8.46 10.72 -15.88
C LYS A 190 -8.59 10.08 -14.50
N TYR A 191 -9.81 9.87 -14.07
CA TYR A 191 -10.15 9.31 -12.76
C TYR A 191 -10.39 7.80 -12.81
N THR A 192 -10.47 7.18 -11.64
CA THR A 192 -10.84 5.78 -11.47
C THR A 192 -12.04 5.64 -10.55
N SER A 193 -12.91 4.69 -10.86
CA SER A 193 -13.94 4.17 -9.95
C SER A 193 -13.62 2.76 -9.46
N ALA A 194 -12.48 2.19 -9.88
CA ALA A 194 -12.06 0.86 -9.43
C ALA A 194 -11.62 0.90 -7.96
N GLY A 195 -11.99 -0.12 -7.21
CA GLY A 195 -11.63 -0.27 -5.81
C GLY A 195 -12.77 -0.87 -4.98
N PRO A 196 -12.53 -1.13 -3.70
CA PRO A 196 -13.58 -1.56 -2.79
C PRO A 196 -14.66 -0.47 -2.65
N PRO A 197 -15.85 -0.81 -2.15
CA PRO A 197 -16.88 0.17 -1.82
C PRO A 197 -16.30 1.27 -0.94
N LYS A 198 -16.79 2.51 -1.11
CA LYS A 198 -16.43 3.60 -0.20
C LYS A 198 -16.88 3.19 1.21
N GLU A 199 -15.94 3.15 2.14
CA GLU A 199 -16.31 3.01 3.55
C GLU A 199 -17.14 4.22 3.93
N THR A 200 -18.36 3.98 4.39
CA THR A 200 -19.11 4.98 5.15
C THR A 200 -18.32 5.18 6.43
N VAL A 201 -17.71 6.36 6.58
CA VAL A 201 -17.09 6.75 7.83
C VAL A 201 -18.19 6.73 8.89
N HIS A 202 -18.25 5.65 9.68
CA HIS A 202 -19.11 5.61 10.86
C HIS A 202 -18.62 6.69 11.82
N GLY A 203 -19.35 7.80 11.88
CA GLY A 203 -19.02 8.91 12.78
C GLY A 203 -19.47 10.30 12.37
N GLN A 204 -20.32 10.45 11.38
CA GLN A 204 -21.17 11.63 11.33
C GLN A 204 -22.31 11.42 12.35
N THR A 205 -21.96 11.54 13.63
CA THR A 205 -22.96 11.91 14.62
C THR A 205 -23.46 13.30 14.20
N ASP A 206 -24.76 13.40 13.91
CA ASP A 206 -25.49 14.66 13.80
C ASP A 206 -25.04 15.56 14.96
N ARG A 207 -24.19 16.52 14.68
CA ARG A 207 -24.01 17.63 15.62
C ARG A 207 -25.34 18.37 15.57
N PRO A 208 -26.04 18.47 16.70
CA PRO A 208 -27.25 19.28 16.76
C PRO A 208 -26.85 20.70 16.33
N THR A 209 -27.48 21.20 15.28
CA THR A 209 -27.43 22.61 14.92
C THR A 209 -27.69 23.41 16.17
N ARG A 210 -26.70 24.19 16.62
CA ARG A 210 -26.92 25.18 17.68
C ARG A 210 -28.04 26.06 17.21
N GLY A 211 -29.22 25.85 17.82
CA GLY A 211 -30.36 26.69 17.60
C GLY A 211 -29.99 28.13 17.94
N ASP A 212 -30.34 29.02 17.05
CA ASP A 212 -30.38 30.45 17.26
C ASP A 212 -31.18 30.76 18.50
N GLY A 213 -30.48 30.99 19.58
CA GLY A 213 -31.04 31.61 20.82
C GLY A 213 -31.08 33.11 20.64
N ALA A 214 -32.15 33.56 19.96
CA ALA A 214 -32.46 34.99 19.89
C ALA A 214 -32.68 35.58 21.27
N ALA A 215 -32.08 36.71 21.43
CA ALA A 215 -32.46 37.90 22.18
C ALA A 215 -33.58 37.75 23.26
N ARG A 216 -33.29 38.27 24.47
CA ARG A 216 -34.08 39.27 25.20
C ARG A 216 -33.58 39.44 26.64
N ARG A 217 -33.06 40.52 26.91
CA ARG A 217 -33.20 41.62 27.87
C ARG A 217 -31.88 42.11 28.42
#